data_05243a3461dd40aeef9d95c11fbd8214
#
_entry.id   05243a3461dd40aeef9d95c11fbd8214
#
_cell.length_a   1.000
_cell.length_b   1.000
_cell.length_c   1.000
_cell.angle_alpha   90.00
_cell.angle_beta   90.00
_cell.angle_gamma   90.00
#
_symmetry.space_group_name_H-M   'P 1'
#
loop_
_entity.id
_entity.type
_entity.pdbx_description
1 polymer ?
#
loop_
_entity_poly.entity_id
_entity_poly.type
_entity_poly.pdbx_seq_one_letter_code
_entity_poly.pdbx_strand_id
1 'polypeptide(L)'
;MQGTKCTAIVLAGGQGKRMGTSVQKQYLEIEGKPILYYTLRAFQDSEIIDEIVLVVGINQEEYCKQEIVDKYQISKVRHIVVGGAERYHSVWSGLSTVEDGYVFIHDGARPFVSDAIIRRAYDAVKVHGACVSAMPVKDTIKIADADE
;
A
#
# COMPACT_ATOMS: atom_id res chain seq x y z
N MET A 1 17.14 -21.03 10.14
CA MET A 1 17.48 -19.93 9.21
C MET A 1 16.34 -18.94 9.26
N GLN A 2 16.59 -17.71 9.69
CA GLN A 2 15.60 -16.65 9.53
C GLN A 2 15.38 -16.45 8.02
N GLY A 3 14.13 -16.56 7.57
CA GLY A 3 13.78 -16.28 6.19
C GLY A 3 14.07 -14.80 5.84
N THR A 4 14.22 -14.49 4.57
CA THR A 4 14.38 -13.10 4.10
C THR A 4 13.18 -12.27 4.54
N LYS A 5 13.42 -11.15 5.23
CA LYS A 5 12.40 -10.25 5.76
C LYS A 5 11.49 -9.70 4.65
N CYS A 6 10.21 -9.59 4.91
CA CYS A 6 9.23 -9.06 3.97
C CYS A 6 8.55 -7.82 4.55
N THR A 7 8.75 -6.68 3.92
CA THR A 7 8.19 -5.39 4.33
C THR A 7 7.12 -4.92 3.36
N ALA A 8 5.92 -4.61 3.84
CA ALA A 8 4.88 -3.98 3.04
C ALA A 8 4.94 -2.45 3.20
N ILE A 9 5.15 -1.73 2.10
CA ILE A 9 5.04 -0.26 2.04
C ILE A 9 3.65 0.09 1.53
N VAL A 10 2.81 0.61 2.42
CA VAL A 10 1.42 1.00 2.12
C VAL A 10 1.34 2.50 1.91
N LEU A 11 1.02 2.91 0.68
CA LEU A 11 0.98 4.31 0.28
C LEU A 11 -0.42 4.91 0.54
N ALA A 12 -0.52 5.82 1.50
CA ALA A 12 -1.74 6.49 1.92
C ALA A 12 -1.64 8.03 1.88
N GLY A 13 -0.60 8.59 1.24
CA GLY A 13 -0.36 10.04 1.16
C GLY A 13 -1.12 10.77 0.04
N GLY A 14 -1.87 10.05 -0.81
CA GLY A 14 -2.57 10.64 -1.96
C GLY A 14 -3.68 11.61 -1.57
N GLN A 15 -3.68 12.83 -2.12
CA GLN A 15 -4.67 13.88 -1.83
C GLN A 15 -6.05 13.64 -2.46
N GLY A 16 -6.22 12.62 -3.31
CA GLY A 16 -7.53 12.26 -3.89
C GLY A 16 -8.18 13.33 -4.77
N LYS A 17 -7.41 14.24 -5.36
CA LYS A 17 -7.89 15.42 -6.15
C LYS A 17 -8.97 15.10 -7.19
N ARG A 18 -9.04 13.87 -7.67
CA ARG A 18 -10.01 13.43 -8.69
C ARG A 18 -11.40 13.10 -8.16
N MET A 19 -11.59 12.96 -6.86
CA MET A 19 -12.87 12.53 -6.27
C MET A 19 -13.80 13.69 -5.88
N GLY A 20 -13.32 14.94 -5.88
CA GLY A 20 -14.13 16.12 -5.54
C GLY A 20 -14.67 16.13 -4.09
N THR A 21 -14.16 15.28 -3.23
CA THR A 21 -14.55 15.18 -1.81
C THR A 21 -13.51 15.85 -0.92
N SER A 22 -13.96 16.41 0.22
CA SER A 22 -13.07 16.97 1.24
C SER A 22 -12.30 15.89 2.01
N VAL A 23 -12.78 14.64 1.99
CA VAL A 23 -12.14 13.49 2.64
C VAL A 23 -11.32 12.72 1.61
N GLN A 24 -10.09 12.42 1.94
CA GLN A 24 -9.20 11.63 1.07
C GLN A 24 -9.71 10.19 0.94
N LYS A 25 -9.58 9.60 -0.25
CA LYS A 25 -10.16 8.30 -0.60
C LYS A 25 -9.82 7.18 0.38
N GLN A 26 -8.60 7.13 0.88
CA GLN A 26 -8.15 6.11 1.83
C GLN A 26 -8.82 6.19 3.19
N TYR A 27 -9.40 7.34 3.54
CA TYR A 27 -10.11 7.57 4.81
C TYR A 27 -11.64 7.52 4.68
N LEU A 28 -12.17 7.31 3.47
CA LEU A 28 -13.60 7.02 3.32
C LEU A 28 -13.93 5.73 4.04
N GLU A 29 -15.09 5.71 4.71
CA GLU A 29 -15.50 4.57 5.52
C GLU A 29 -16.37 3.59 4.75
N ILE A 30 -16.14 2.31 4.99
CA ILE A 30 -17.00 1.19 4.60
C ILE A 30 -17.32 0.46 5.91
N GLU A 31 -18.61 0.31 6.22
CA GLU A 31 -19.06 -0.32 7.47
C GLU A 31 -18.40 0.28 8.73
N GLY A 32 -18.26 1.61 8.77
CA GLY A 32 -17.70 2.34 9.90
C GLY A 32 -16.20 2.20 10.09
N LYS A 33 -15.47 1.72 9.08
CA LYS A 33 -14.00 1.61 9.10
C LYS A 33 -13.40 2.24 7.84
N PRO A 34 -12.28 2.99 7.95
CA PRO A 34 -11.66 3.58 6.78
C PRO A 34 -11.14 2.51 5.80
N ILE A 35 -11.18 2.80 4.51
CA ILE A 35 -10.67 1.88 3.46
C ILE A 35 -9.23 1.44 3.80
N LEU A 36 -8.40 2.33 4.29
CA LEU A 36 -7.03 2.04 4.70
C LEU A 36 -6.94 0.92 5.75
N TYR A 37 -7.91 0.83 6.67
CA TYR A 37 -7.96 -0.25 7.64
C TYR A 37 -7.98 -1.63 6.97
N TYR A 38 -8.82 -1.82 5.95
CA TYR A 38 -8.95 -3.12 5.28
C TYR A 38 -7.65 -3.50 4.55
N THR A 39 -7.00 -2.52 3.93
CA THR A 39 -5.68 -2.74 3.30
C THR A 39 -4.64 -3.13 4.33
N LEU A 40 -4.50 -2.38 5.42
CA LEU A 40 -3.54 -2.68 6.47
C LEU A 40 -3.82 -4.04 7.13
N ARG A 41 -5.10 -4.37 7.33
CA ARG A 41 -5.52 -5.64 7.93
C ARG A 41 -5.10 -6.84 7.07
N ALA A 42 -5.22 -6.75 5.75
CA ALA A 42 -4.77 -7.82 4.85
C ALA A 42 -3.27 -8.10 4.99
N PHE A 43 -2.43 -7.08 5.13
CA PHE A 43 -0.99 -7.25 5.38
C PHE A 43 -0.68 -7.67 6.82
N GLN A 44 -1.44 -7.17 7.80
CA GLN A 44 -1.32 -7.58 9.20
C GLN A 44 -1.56 -9.08 9.38
N ASP A 45 -2.55 -9.63 8.69
CA ASP A 45 -2.97 -11.03 8.84
C ASP A 45 -2.13 -12.00 7.98
N SER A 46 -1.37 -11.50 7.01
CA SER A 46 -0.50 -12.34 6.17
C SER A 46 0.71 -12.86 6.96
N GLU A 47 0.95 -14.16 6.89
CA GLU A 47 2.14 -14.80 7.49
C GLU A 47 3.45 -14.45 6.76
N ILE A 48 3.36 -13.95 5.52
CA ILE A 48 4.52 -13.58 4.71
C ILE A 48 5.08 -12.23 5.14
N ILE A 49 4.23 -11.30 5.54
CA ILE A 49 4.63 -9.92 5.86
C ILE A 49 5.10 -9.84 7.31
N ASP A 50 6.32 -9.44 7.52
CA ASP A 50 6.92 -9.26 8.85
C ASP A 50 6.62 -7.89 9.43
N GLU A 51 6.63 -6.85 8.59
CA GLU A 51 6.35 -5.48 9.01
C GLU A 51 5.68 -4.65 7.92
N ILE A 52 5.09 -3.54 8.35
CA ILE A 52 4.43 -2.57 7.50
C ILE A 52 5.06 -1.19 7.72
N VAL A 53 5.37 -0.51 6.62
CA VAL A 53 5.71 0.92 6.59
C VAL A 53 4.50 1.64 6.00
N LEU A 54 3.88 2.52 6.78
CA LEU A 54 2.74 3.32 6.33
C LEU A 54 3.22 4.70 5.89
N VAL A 55 3.00 5.03 4.62
CA VAL A 55 3.36 6.32 4.04
C VAL A 55 2.11 7.18 3.94
N VAL A 56 2.09 8.29 4.66
CA VAL A 56 0.91 9.18 4.82
C VAL A 56 1.15 10.58 4.23
N GLY A 57 0.11 11.38 4.14
CA GLY A 57 0.22 12.78 3.79
C GLY A 57 0.81 13.63 4.93
N ILE A 58 1.23 14.85 4.60
CA ILE A 58 1.76 15.82 5.58
C ILE A 58 0.70 16.07 6.68
N ASN A 59 1.14 16.05 7.94
CA ASN A 59 0.33 16.24 9.14
C ASN A 59 -0.75 15.16 9.36
N GLN A 60 -0.59 13.98 8.78
CA GLN A 60 -1.52 12.86 8.97
C GLN A 60 -0.95 11.72 9.82
N GLU A 61 0.30 11.82 10.23
CA GLU A 61 1.02 10.77 10.95
C GLU A 61 0.31 10.44 12.27
N GLU A 62 0.00 11.46 13.07
CA GLU A 62 -0.64 11.28 14.38
C GLU A 62 -2.08 10.74 14.24
N TYR A 63 -2.84 11.27 13.28
CA TYR A 63 -4.18 10.77 12.96
C TYR A 63 -4.14 9.28 12.57
N CYS A 64 -3.26 8.91 11.64
CA CYS A 64 -3.15 7.51 11.21
C CYS A 64 -2.70 6.60 12.34
N LYS A 65 -1.77 7.09 13.19
CA LYS A 65 -1.32 6.34 14.35
C LYS A 65 -2.45 6.06 15.31
N GLN A 66 -3.15 7.08 15.78
CA GLN A 66 -4.18 6.95 16.83
C GLN A 66 -5.46 6.32 16.31
N GLU A 67 -6.02 6.85 15.20
CA GLU A 67 -7.36 6.48 14.72
C GLU A 67 -7.37 5.22 13.84
N ILE A 68 -6.21 4.76 13.38
CA ILE A 68 -6.14 3.57 12.52
C ILE A 68 -5.23 2.51 13.12
N VAL A 69 -3.95 2.80 13.31
CA VAL A 69 -2.97 1.78 13.74
C VAL A 69 -3.25 1.30 15.16
N ASP A 70 -3.33 2.21 16.12
CA ASP A 70 -3.53 1.87 17.53
C ASP A 70 -4.97 1.39 17.77
N LYS A 71 -5.95 2.11 17.23
CA LYS A 71 -7.37 1.79 17.38
C LYS A 71 -7.74 0.39 16.90
N TYR A 72 -7.17 -0.04 15.77
CA TYR A 72 -7.43 -1.35 15.17
C TYR A 72 -6.33 -2.37 15.43
N GLN A 73 -5.36 -2.03 16.29
CA GLN A 73 -4.27 -2.92 16.71
C GLN A 73 -3.48 -3.52 15.55
N ILE A 74 -3.07 -2.67 14.59
CA ILE A 74 -2.24 -3.07 13.45
C ILE A 74 -0.77 -3.11 13.89
N SER A 75 -0.40 -4.17 14.60
CA SER A 75 0.88 -4.27 15.32
C SER A 75 2.12 -4.39 14.42
N LYS A 76 1.94 -4.78 13.14
CA LYS A 76 3.05 -4.86 12.17
C LYS A 76 3.46 -3.50 11.62
N VAL A 77 2.69 -2.42 11.81
CA VAL A 77 3.12 -1.07 11.43
C VAL A 77 4.26 -0.64 12.35
N ARG A 78 5.47 -0.58 11.80
CA ARG A 78 6.69 -0.19 12.52
C ARG A 78 7.08 1.25 12.26
N HIS A 79 6.77 1.77 11.08
CA HIS A 79 7.09 3.13 10.67
C HIS A 79 5.87 3.79 10.05
N ILE A 80 5.65 5.05 10.42
CA ILE A 80 4.71 5.96 9.76
C ILE A 80 5.56 7.14 9.27
N VAL A 81 5.62 7.34 7.96
CA VAL A 81 6.46 8.35 7.33
C VAL A 81 5.64 9.23 6.39
N VAL A 82 6.09 10.46 6.20
CA VAL A 82 5.45 11.40 5.27
C VAL A 82 5.88 11.09 3.84
N GLY A 83 4.90 10.98 2.94
CA GLY A 83 5.13 10.87 1.51
C GLY A 83 5.52 12.19 0.88
N GLY A 84 5.92 12.14 -0.39
CA GLY A 84 6.27 13.32 -1.18
C GLY A 84 5.18 13.75 -2.15
N ALA A 85 5.51 14.74 -2.99
CA ALA A 85 4.57 15.33 -3.95
C ALA A 85 4.07 14.32 -5.00
N GLU A 86 4.93 13.39 -5.39
CA GLU A 86 4.63 12.37 -6.39
C GLU A 86 4.67 10.97 -5.77
N ARG A 87 4.04 10.00 -6.46
CA ARG A 87 3.97 8.62 -5.97
C ARG A 87 5.36 8.01 -5.73
N TYR A 88 6.31 8.25 -6.62
CA TYR A 88 7.67 7.71 -6.48
C TYR A 88 8.42 8.33 -5.29
N HIS A 89 8.18 9.60 -4.95
CA HIS A 89 8.72 10.21 -3.74
C HIS A 89 8.19 9.51 -2.48
N SER A 90 6.89 9.18 -2.47
CA SER A 90 6.29 8.44 -1.37
C SER A 90 6.85 7.02 -1.24
N VAL A 91 7.08 6.35 -2.38
CA VAL A 91 7.77 5.05 -2.40
C VAL A 91 9.17 5.17 -1.82
N TRP A 92 9.92 6.20 -2.25
CA TRP A 92 11.28 6.45 -1.74
C TRP A 92 11.30 6.71 -0.23
N SER A 93 10.35 7.51 0.28
CA SER A 93 10.23 7.75 1.72
C SER A 93 10.03 6.45 2.50
N GLY A 94 9.21 5.55 2.01
CA GLY A 94 9.01 4.23 2.62
C GLY A 94 10.26 3.35 2.51
N LEU A 95 10.88 3.28 1.33
CA LEU A 95 12.09 2.48 1.10
C LEU A 95 13.26 2.91 1.98
N SER A 96 13.36 4.20 2.31
CA SER A 96 14.43 4.73 3.15
C SER A 96 14.41 4.19 4.59
N THR A 97 13.34 3.52 5.00
CA THR A 97 13.22 2.86 6.31
C THR A 97 13.50 1.35 6.25
N VAL A 98 13.67 0.80 5.06
CA VAL A 98 13.89 -0.65 4.85
C VAL A 98 15.38 -0.89 4.64
N GLU A 99 15.95 -1.75 5.48
CA GLU A 99 17.38 -2.06 5.41
C GLU A 99 17.67 -3.21 4.44
N ASP A 100 16.83 -4.26 4.44
CA ASP A 100 17.05 -5.50 3.69
C ASP A 100 15.73 -6.25 3.44
N GLY A 101 15.73 -7.17 2.50
CA GLY A 101 14.63 -8.10 2.26
C GLY A 101 13.79 -7.82 1.02
N TYR A 102 12.61 -8.46 0.98
CA TYR A 102 11.62 -8.23 -0.07
C TYR A 102 10.66 -7.11 0.30
N VAL A 103 10.32 -6.28 -0.67
CA VAL A 103 9.44 -5.14 -0.47
C VAL A 103 8.18 -5.27 -1.32
N PHE A 104 7.02 -5.13 -0.67
CA PHE A 104 5.71 -5.10 -1.29
C PHE A 104 5.20 -3.67 -1.30
N ILE A 105 5.07 -3.04 -2.46
CA ILE A 105 4.57 -1.67 -2.59
C ILE A 105 3.10 -1.72 -2.99
N HIS A 106 2.23 -1.14 -2.15
CA HIS A 106 0.80 -1.23 -2.34
C HIS A 106 0.08 0.09 -2.06
N ASP A 107 -0.96 0.40 -2.83
CA ASP A 107 -1.78 1.59 -2.62
C ASP A 107 -2.78 1.38 -1.46
N GLY A 108 -2.76 2.24 -0.44
CA GLY A 108 -3.62 2.13 0.74
C GLY A 108 -5.12 2.20 0.47
N ALA A 109 -5.52 2.78 -0.66
CA ALA A 109 -6.91 2.85 -1.10
C ALA A 109 -7.39 1.64 -1.92
N ARG A 110 -6.65 0.52 -1.92
CA ARG A 110 -6.99 -0.73 -2.62
C ARG A 110 -7.21 -1.87 -1.63
N PRO A 111 -8.41 -2.01 -1.04
CA PRO A 111 -8.65 -2.92 0.09
C PRO A 111 -8.78 -4.40 -0.28
N PHE A 112 -8.79 -4.74 -1.58
CA PHE A 112 -9.07 -6.10 -2.05
C PHE A 112 -7.81 -6.96 -2.28
N VAL A 113 -6.66 -6.56 -1.74
CA VAL A 113 -5.49 -7.43 -1.71
C VAL A 113 -5.78 -8.63 -0.81
N SER A 114 -5.54 -9.85 -1.32
CA SER A 114 -5.74 -11.09 -0.57
C SER A 114 -4.41 -11.77 -0.25
N ASP A 115 -4.40 -12.64 0.77
CA ASP A 115 -3.22 -13.45 1.10
C ASP A 115 -2.76 -14.29 -0.10
N ALA A 116 -3.67 -14.78 -0.93
CA ALA A 116 -3.32 -15.50 -2.16
C ALA A 116 -2.54 -14.64 -3.16
N ILE A 117 -2.85 -13.35 -3.27
CA ILE A 117 -2.09 -12.41 -4.11
C ILE A 117 -0.70 -12.17 -3.52
N ILE A 118 -0.62 -11.97 -2.21
CA ILE A 118 0.65 -11.76 -1.50
C ILE A 118 1.55 -12.98 -1.66
N ARG A 119 1.04 -14.21 -1.49
CA ARG A 119 1.80 -15.45 -1.67
C ARG A 119 2.32 -15.61 -3.09
N ARG A 120 1.49 -15.40 -4.11
CA ARG A 120 1.92 -15.49 -5.50
C ARG A 120 3.01 -14.46 -5.83
N ALA A 121 2.88 -13.23 -5.31
CA ALA A 121 3.89 -12.20 -5.50
C ALA A 121 5.22 -12.58 -4.80
N TYR A 122 5.13 -13.13 -3.57
CA TYR A 122 6.30 -13.64 -2.85
C TYR A 122 7.01 -14.75 -3.59
N ASP A 123 6.27 -15.74 -4.10
CA ASP A 123 6.85 -16.85 -4.86
C ASP A 123 7.49 -16.37 -6.17
N ALA A 124 6.83 -15.44 -6.85
CA ALA A 124 7.36 -14.86 -8.08
C ALA A 124 8.64 -14.04 -7.84
N VAL A 125 8.69 -13.20 -6.80
CA VAL A 125 9.87 -12.36 -6.54
C VAL A 125 11.08 -13.19 -6.13
N LYS A 126 10.91 -14.32 -5.44
CA LYS A 126 12.00 -15.23 -5.12
C LYS A 126 12.68 -15.82 -6.38
N VAL A 127 11.91 -16.03 -7.44
CA VAL A 127 12.41 -16.64 -8.68
C VAL A 127 12.93 -15.58 -9.65
N HIS A 128 12.22 -14.46 -9.77
CA HIS A 128 12.45 -13.48 -10.84
C HIS A 128 13.10 -12.17 -10.36
N GLY A 129 13.24 -11.98 -9.04
CA GLY A 129 13.80 -10.77 -8.44
C GLY A 129 12.82 -9.58 -8.39
N ALA A 130 11.84 -9.53 -9.28
CA ALA A 130 10.77 -8.51 -9.29
C ALA A 130 9.50 -9.07 -9.92
N CYS A 131 8.34 -8.57 -9.49
CA CYS A 131 7.05 -8.90 -10.11
C CYS A 131 6.04 -7.76 -9.93
N VAL A 132 5.02 -7.75 -10.77
CA VAL A 132 3.89 -6.82 -10.70
C VAL A 132 2.60 -7.61 -10.80
N SER A 133 1.66 -7.36 -9.87
CA SER A 133 0.31 -7.89 -9.97
C SER A 133 -0.47 -7.12 -11.04
N ALA A 134 -0.98 -7.84 -12.03
CA ALA A 134 -1.76 -7.27 -13.12
C ALA A 134 -2.97 -8.12 -13.46
N MET A 135 -3.95 -7.51 -14.10
CA MET A 135 -5.10 -8.19 -14.71
C MET A 135 -4.97 -8.11 -16.23
N PRO A 136 -5.39 -9.14 -16.98
CA PRO A 136 -5.54 -9.01 -18.42
C PRO A 136 -6.47 -7.85 -18.77
N VAL A 137 -6.11 -7.10 -19.82
CA VAL A 137 -6.95 -6.00 -20.30
C VAL A 137 -8.26 -6.57 -20.83
N LYS A 138 -9.39 -6.09 -20.32
CA LYS A 138 -10.73 -6.48 -20.75
C LYS A 138 -11.31 -5.54 -21.81
N ASP A 139 -10.84 -4.31 -21.85
CA ASP A 139 -11.32 -3.29 -22.77
C ASP A 139 -10.61 -3.39 -24.12
N THR A 140 -11.27 -2.95 -25.18
CA THR A 140 -10.66 -2.83 -26.50
C THR A 140 -9.71 -1.63 -26.48
N ILE A 141 -8.42 -1.88 -26.63
CA ILE A 141 -7.41 -0.82 -26.78
C ILE A 141 -7.38 -0.42 -28.26
N LYS A 142 -7.59 0.87 -28.53
CA LYS A 142 -7.40 1.47 -29.87
C LYS A 142 -6.19 2.40 -29.82
N ILE A 143 -5.42 2.37 -30.88
CA ILE A 143 -4.40 3.38 -31.15
C ILE A 143 -5.07 4.44 -32.02
N ALA A 144 -5.11 5.69 -31.54
CA ALA A 144 -5.56 6.83 -32.32
C ALA A 144 -4.34 7.58 -32.85
N ASP A 145 -4.37 7.97 -34.09
CA ASP A 145 -3.40 8.89 -34.65
C ASP A 145 -3.66 10.33 -34.16
N ALA A 146 -2.65 11.20 -34.21
CA ALA A 146 -2.69 12.50 -33.58
C ALA A 146 -3.74 13.49 -34.22
N ASP A 147 -4.40 13.07 -35.29
CA ASP A 147 -5.36 13.87 -36.06
C ASP A 147 -6.83 13.42 -35.88
N GLU A 148 -7.15 12.53 -34.92
CA GLU A 148 -8.53 12.09 -34.56
C GLU A 148 -8.99 12.58 -33.20
#